data_7f8008714e1e92de76c2afe82e29f6b0
#
_entry.id   7f8008714e1e92de76c2afe82e29f6b0
#
_cell.length_a   1.000
_cell.length_b   1.000
_cell.length_c   1.000
_cell.angle_alpha   90.00
_cell.angle_beta   90.00
_cell.angle_gamma   90.00
#
_symmetry.space_group_name_H-M   'P 1'
#
loop_
_entity.id
_entity.type
_entity.pdbx_description
1 polymer ?
#
loop_
_entity_poly.entity_id
_entity_poly.type
_entity_poly.pdbx_seq_one_letter_code
_entity_poly.pdbx_strand_id
1 'polypeptide(L)'
;MKNKIFEILEKKKAFDHAIALLHWDLETEAPRKGVEKIAQTMGYLSAESYSLIINDEFKKMLYEIKLDGLSDLDKRVIENLRKDFEKLEKIPKKDYVDYTQLTVEATANWEEAKKSNN
;
A
#
# COMPACT_ATOMS: atom_id res chain seq x y z
N MET A 1 20.51 3.69 10.88
CA MET A 1 19.50 2.75 10.35
C MET A 1 18.07 3.12 10.68
N LYS A 2 17.79 3.43 11.94
CA LYS A 2 16.43 3.80 12.37
C LYS A 2 15.85 4.95 11.55
N ASN A 3 16.58 6.04 11.42
CA ASN A 3 16.10 7.23 10.71
C ASN A 3 15.78 6.93 9.24
N LYS A 4 16.59 6.10 8.61
CA LYS A 4 16.39 5.73 7.20
C LYS A 4 15.15 4.85 7.03
N ILE A 5 14.94 3.92 7.96
CA ILE A 5 13.75 3.07 7.97
C ILE A 5 12.48 3.93 8.12
N PHE A 6 12.49 4.87 9.08
CA PHE A 6 11.33 5.74 9.31
C PHE A 6 11.09 6.70 8.14
N GLU A 7 12.14 7.16 7.46
CA GLU A 7 12.01 7.98 6.27
C GLU A 7 11.30 7.20 5.14
N ILE A 8 11.68 5.94 4.93
CA ILE A 8 11.03 5.07 3.95
C ILE A 8 9.58 4.82 4.33
N LEU A 9 9.30 4.59 5.62
CA LEU A 9 7.93 4.41 6.10
C LEU A 9 7.06 5.65 5.85
N GLU A 10 7.61 6.85 6.02
CA GLU A 10 6.88 8.08 5.73
C GLU A 10 6.52 8.17 4.25
N LYS A 11 7.45 7.80 3.37
CA LYS A 11 7.15 7.74 1.93
C LYS A 11 6.06 6.74 1.62
N LYS A 12 6.13 5.55 2.23
CA LYS A 12 5.11 4.53 2.04
C LYS A 12 3.75 5.02 2.51
N LYS A 13 3.69 5.70 3.65
CA LYS A 13 2.44 6.28 4.16
C LYS A 13 1.87 7.30 3.18
N ALA A 14 2.73 8.10 2.55
CA ALA A 14 2.28 9.07 1.56
C ALA A 14 1.65 8.40 0.35
N PHE A 15 2.27 7.33 -0.17
CA PHE A 15 1.69 6.56 -1.27
C PHE A 15 0.39 5.90 -0.87
N ASP A 16 0.33 5.30 0.31
CA ASP A 16 -0.88 4.64 0.81
C ASP A 16 -2.01 5.65 1.02
N HIS A 17 -1.68 6.87 1.47
CA HIS A 17 -2.64 7.95 1.61
C HIS A 17 -3.21 8.37 0.24
N ALA A 18 -2.34 8.49 -0.77
CA ALA A 18 -2.78 8.82 -2.12
C ALA A 18 -3.70 7.75 -2.68
N ILE A 19 -3.39 6.47 -2.43
CA ILE A 19 -4.24 5.36 -2.84
C ILE A 19 -5.60 5.44 -2.16
N ALA A 20 -5.63 5.76 -0.86
CA ALA A 20 -6.87 5.91 -0.10
C ALA A 20 -7.73 7.04 -0.65
N LEU A 21 -7.12 8.18 -1.01
CA LEU A 21 -7.84 9.31 -1.59
C LEU A 21 -8.45 8.95 -2.95
N LEU A 22 -7.72 8.23 -3.78
CA LEU A 22 -8.24 7.77 -5.07
C LEU A 22 -9.39 6.79 -4.87
N HIS A 23 -9.30 5.93 -3.88
CA HIS A 23 -10.36 4.98 -3.55
C HIS A 23 -11.62 5.72 -3.08
N TRP A 24 -11.45 6.78 -2.29
CA TRP A 24 -12.53 7.64 -1.86
C TRP A 24 -13.22 8.30 -3.06
N ASP A 25 -12.44 8.86 -4.01
CA ASP A 25 -12.99 9.45 -5.23
C ASP A 25 -13.79 8.43 -6.03
N LEU A 26 -13.28 7.20 -6.12
CA LEU A 26 -13.96 6.12 -6.81
C LEU A 26 -15.34 5.83 -6.21
N GLU A 27 -15.44 5.83 -4.89
CA GLU A 27 -16.68 5.53 -4.18
C GLU A 27 -17.71 6.68 -4.22
N THR A 28 -17.24 7.92 -4.29
CA THR A 28 -18.11 9.09 -4.11
C THR A 28 -18.44 9.84 -5.39
N GLU A 29 -17.46 10.10 -6.25
CA GLU A 29 -17.64 11.05 -7.33
C GLU A 29 -17.15 10.60 -8.70
N ALA A 30 -16.31 9.55 -8.78
CA ALA A 30 -15.68 9.18 -10.04
C ALA A 30 -16.72 8.77 -11.09
N PRO A 31 -16.73 9.41 -12.27
CA PRO A 31 -17.54 8.93 -13.37
C PRO A 31 -17.01 7.60 -13.88
N ARG A 32 -17.88 6.76 -14.42
CA ARG A 32 -17.48 5.44 -14.89
C ARG A 32 -16.30 5.47 -15.85
N LYS A 33 -16.24 6.48 -16.72
CA LYS A 33 -15.15 6.63 -17.68
C LYS A 33 -13.79 6.86 -17.02
N GLY A 34 -13.77 7.34 -15.78
CA GLY A 34 -12.54 7.55 -15.02
C GLY A 34 -12.06 6.34 -14.26
N VAL A 35 -12.87 5.27 -14.15
CA VAL A 35 -12.54 4.11 -13.33
C VAL A 35 -11.28 3.39 -13.81
N GLU A 36 -11.14 3.18 -15.11
CA GLU A 36 -9.95 2.53 -15.67
C GLU A 36 -8.68 3.31 -15.36
N LYS A 37 -8.76 4.64 -15.48
CA LYS A 37 -7.63 5.52 -15.21
C LYS A 37 -7.27 5.51 -13.72
N ILE A 38 -8.28 5.53 -12.86
CA ILE A 38 -8.07 5.43 -11.41
C ILE A 38 -7.43 4.08 -11.07
N ALA A 39 -7.94 2.98 -11.62
CA ALA A 39 -7.38 1.65 -11.39
C ALA A 39 -5.91 1.58 -11.83
N GLN A 40 -5.58 2.14 -12.99
CA GLN A 40 -4.22 2.17 -13.49
C GLN A 40 -3.32 2.99 -12.57
N THR A 41 -3.77 4.16 -12.15
CA THR A 41 -3.01 5.02 -11.24
C THR A 41 -2.77 4.33 -9.90
N MET A 42 -3.79 3.70 -9.34
CA MET A 42 -3.66 2.95 -8.09
C MET A 42 -2.70 1.77 -8.25
N GLY A 43 -2.70 1.12 -9.40
CA GLY A 43 -1.74 0.06 -9.71
C GLY A 43 -0.30 0.57 -9.69
N TYR A 44 -0.03 1.71 -10.30
CA TYR A 44 1.30 2.31 -10.28
C TYR A 44 1.72 2.70 -8.88
N LEU A 45 0.82 3.31 -8.11
CA LEU A 45 1.12 3.71 -6.72
C LEU A 45 1.35 2.49 -5.83
N SER A 46 0.58 1.43 -6.02
CA SER A 46 0.76 0.17 -5.29
C SER A 46 2.11 -0.47 -5.60
N ALA A 47 2.53 -0.45 -6.87
CA ALA A 47 3.83 -0.97 -7.28
C ALA A 47 4.96 -0.20 -6.61
N GLU A 48 4.88 1.12 -6.57
CA GLU A 48 5.88 1.96 -5.91
C GLU A 48 5.90 1.74 -4.40
N SER A 49 4.73 1.69 -3.77
CA SER A 49 4.60 1.43 -2.32
C SER A 49 5.21 0.07 -1.96
N TYR A 50 4.90 -0.97 -2.74
CA TYR A 50 5.47 -2.29 -2.56
C TYR A 50 7.00 -2.26 -2.66
N SER A 51 7.53 -1.60 -3.69
CA SER A 51 8.97 -1.56 -3.96
C SER A 51 9.75 -0.77 -2.90
N LEU A 52 9.13 0.15 -2.19
CA LEU A 52 9.78 0.87 -1.10
C LEU A 52 10.17 -0.07 0.05
N ILE A 53 9.38 -1.09 0.28
CA ILE A 53 9.55 -2.02 1.39
C ILE A 53 10.16 -3.35 0.95
N ILE A 54 9.67 -3.92 -0.15
CA ILE A 54 10.11 -5.24 -0.61
C ILE A 54 11.30 -5.07 -1.55
N ASN A 55 12.46 -4.87 -0.95
CA ASN A 55 13.74 -4.85 -1.63
C ASN A 55 14.81 -5.32 -0.65
N ASP A 56 15.96 -5.76 -1.19
CA ASP A 56 17.02 -6.35 -0.38
C ASP A 56 17.65 -5.35 0.59
N GLU A 57 17.78 -4.11 0.18
CA GLU A 57 18.36 -3.06 1.03
C GLU A 57 17.48 -2.79 2.24
N PHE A 58 16.18 -2.63 2.05
CA PHE A 58 15.26 -2.40 3.15
C PHE A 58 15.18 -3.63 4.08
N LYS A 59 15.12 -4.82 3.50
CA LYS A 59 15.11 -6.07 4.26
C LYS A 59 16.32 -6.15 5.17
N LYS A 60 17.50 -5.85 4.63
CA LYS A 60 18.73 -5.87 5.40
C LYS A 60 18.67 -4.89 6.57
N MET A 61 18.27 -3.65 6.33
CA MET A 61 18.14 -2.65 7.38
C MET A 61 17.14 -3.08 8.45
N LEU A 62 16.00 -3.61 8.04
CA LEU A 62 14.91 -3.99 8.95
C LEU A 62 15.33 -5.12 9.91
N TYR A 63 16.08 -6.10 9.40
CA TYR A 63 16.48 -7.24 10.22
C TYR A 63 17.81 -7.01 10.96
N GLU A 64 18.67 -6.12 10.51
CA GLU A 64 19.92 -5.80 11.16
C GLU A 64 19.79 -4.74 12.26
N ILE A 65 18.72 -3.95 12.26
CA ILE A 65 18.55 -2.91 13.26
C ILE A 65 18.44 -3.51 14.66
N LYS A 66 19.21 -2.96 15.61
CA LYS A 66 19.15 -3.39 17.00
C LYS A 66 18.01 -2.69 17.70
N LEU A 67 17.19 -3.45 18.40
CA LEU A 67 16.05 -2.88 19.16
C LEU A 67 16.50 -2.25 20.46
N ASP A 68 17.68 -2.61 20.95
CA ASP A 68 18.23 -2.02 22.17
C ASP A 68 18.46 -0.54 21.99
N GLY A 69 18.03 0.25 22.97
CA GLY A 69 18.18 1.70 22.93
C GLY A 69 17.05 2.44 22.21
N LEU A 70 16.11 1.73 21.60
CA LEU A 70 14.92 2.34 21.02
C LEU A 70 13.85 2.53 22.08
N SER A 71 12.98 3.53 21.88
CA SER A 71 11.79 3.67 22.72
C SER A 71 10.86 2.47 22.55
N ASP A 72 9.99 2.25 23.53
CA ASP A 72 9.01 1.16 23.45
C ASP A 72 8.12 1.29 22.22
N LEU A 73 7.75 2.52 21.86
CA LEU A 73 6.96 2.79 20.68
C LEU A 73 7.71 2.41 19.40
N ASP A 74 8.97 2.81 19.29
CA ASP A 74 9.80 2.50 18.13
C ASP A 74 10.03 0.99 17.98
N LYS A 75 10.28 0.29 19.08
CA LYS A 75 10.41 -1.18 19.07
C LYS A 75 9.14 -1.83 18.52
N ARG A 76 7.99 -1.36 18.96
CA ARG A 76 6.69 -1.90 18.52
C ARG A 76 6.48 -1.66 17.03
N VAL A 77 6.84 -0.47 16.53
CA VAL A 77 6.75 -0.14 15.11
C VAL A 77 7.61 -1.10 14.29
N ILE A 78 8.86 -1.30 14.71
CA ILE A 78 9.79 -2.19 13.99
C ILE A 78 9.29 -3.64 14.03
N GLU A 79 8.81 -4.12 15.16
CA GLU A 79 8.29 -5.49 15.30
C GLU A 79 7.07 -5.71 14.40
N ASN A 80 6.14 -4.76 14.38
CA ASN A 80 4.96 -4.82 13.53
C ASN A 80 5.35 -4.77 12.06
N LEU A 81 6.34 -3.94 11.72
CA LEU A 81 6.84 -3.83 10.35
C LEU A 81 7.47 -5.13 9.87
N ARG A 82 8.20 -5.83 10.74
CA ARG A 82 8.77 -7.13 10.41
C ARG A 82 7.67 -8.16 10.12
N LYS A 83 6.59 -8.15 10.88
CA LYS A 83 5.45 -9.04 10.63
C LYS A 83 4.78 -8.73 9.29
N ASP A 84 4.55 -7.46 9.03
CA ASP A 84 3.94 -7.02 7.77
C ASP A 84 4.84 -7.34 6.58
N PHE A 85 6.15 -7.15 6.74
CA PHE A 85 7.13 -7.48 5.71
C PHE A 85 7.08 -8.96 5.35
N GLU A 86 7.06 -9.84 6.35
CA GLU A 86 7.01 -11.28 6.12
C GLU A 86 5.78 -11.69 5.32
N LYS A 87 4.63 -11.09 5.64
CA LYS A 87 3.39 -11.34 4.90
C LYS A 87 3.46 -10.83 3.48
N LEU A 88 3.94 -9.61 3.31
CA LEU A 88 3.97 -8.96 2.01
C LEU A 88 5.01 -9.58 1.07
N GLU A 89 6.15 -10.01 1.61
CA GLU A 89 7.22 -10.64 0.84
C GLU A 89 6.75 -11.92 0.13
N LYS A 90 5.78 -12.62 0.71
CA LYS A 90 5.23 -13.85 0.13
C LYS A 90 4.33 -13.58 -1.07
N ILE A 91 3.91 -12.34 -1.28
CA ILE A 91 3.03 -11.96 -2.38
C ILE A 91 3.89 -11.38 -3.51
N PRO A 92 3.91 -11.99 -4.72
CA PRO A 92 4.64 -11.39 -5.85
C PRO A 92 4.12 -9.99 -6.16
N LYS A 93 5.01 -9.10 -6.58
CA LYS A 93 4.66 -7.71 -6.89
C LYS A 93 3.52 -7.62 -7.90
N LYS A 94 3.57 -8.44 -8.94
CA LYS A 94 2.52 -8.47 -9.97
C LYS A 94 1.16 -8.81 -9.37
N ASP A 95 1.12 -9.81 -8.50
CA ASP A 95 -0.13 -10.23 -7.87
C ASP A 95 -0.68 -9.14 -6.94
N TYR A 96 0.19 -8.44 -6.24
CA TYR A 96 -0.19 -7.33 -5.38
C TYR A 96 -0.82 -6.19 -6.20
N VAL A 97 -0.21 -5.81 -7.30
CA VAL A 97 -0.74 -4.77 -8.20
C VAL A 97 -2.05 -5.21 -8.84
N ASP A 98 -2.11 -6.44 -9.34
CA ASP A 98 -3.31 -6.98 -9.96
C ASP A 98 -4.48 -7.03 -8.97
N TYR A 99 -4.21 -7.42 -7.73
CA TYR A 99 -5.23 -7.44 -6.67
C TYR A 99 -5.78 -6.03 -6.41
N THR A 100 -4.90 -5.03 -6.34
CA THR A 100 -5.32 -3.64 -6.13
C THR A 100 -6.23 -3.16 -7.25
N GLN A 101 -5.87 -3.42 -8.50
CA GLN A 101 -6.66 -3.03 -9.66
C GLN A 101 -8.00 -3.76 -9.68
N LEU A 102 -7.99 -5.05 -9.38
CA LEU A 102 -9.21 -5.86 -9.34
C LEU A 102 -10.17 -5.35 -8.26
N THR A 103 -9.66 -4.96 -7.11
CA THR A 103 -10.46 -4.40 -6.03
C THR A 103 -11.15 -3.11 -6.47
N VAL A 104 -10.43 -2.24 -7.17
CA VAL A 104 -10.98 -0.98 -7.69
C VAL A 104 -12.11 -1.27 -8.68
N GLU A 105 -11.89 -2.17 -9.63
CA GLU A 105 -12.90 -2.53 -10.63
C GLU A 105 -14.13 -3.16 -10.00
N ALA A 106 -13.95 -4.04 -9.02
CA ALA A 106 -15.04 -4.67 -8.31
C ALA A 106 -15.88 -3.65 -7.54
N THR A 107 -15.23 -2.68 -6.89
CA THR A 107 -15.93 -1.60 -6.16
C THR A 107 -16.77 -0.76 -7.12
N ALA A 108 -16.21 -0.39 -8.28
CA ALA A 108 -16.91 0.39 -9.28
C ALA A 108 -18.13 -0.36 -9.84
N ASN A 109 -17.97 -1.63 -10.13
CA ASN A 109 -19.06 -2.46 -10.65
C ASN A 109 -20.18 -2.62 -9.61
N TRP A 110 -19.81 -2.79 -8.35
CA TRP A 110 -20.80 -2.89 -7.26
C TRP A 110 -21.61 -1.60 -7.11
N GLU A 111 -20.95 -0.45 -7.13
CA GLU A 111 -21.61 0.86 -7.03
C GLU A 111 -22.57 1.07 -8.19
N GLU A 112 -22.18 0.71 -9.41
CA GLU A 112 -23.03 0.82 -10.58
C GLU A 112 -24.27 -0.09 -10.48
N ALA A 113 -24.06 -1.33 -10.07
CA ALA A 113 -25.15 -2.28 -9.89
C ALA A 113 -26.16 -1.77 -8.85
N LYS A 114 -25.67 -1.18 -7.76
CA LYS A 114 -26.50 -0.58 -6.72
C LYS A 114 -27.34 0.57 -7.26
N LYS A 115 -26.75 1.43 -8.08
CA LYS A 115 -27.46 2.54 -8.71
C LYS A 115 -28.52 2.07 -9.69
N SER A 116 -28.23 1.01 -10.44
CA SER A 116 -29.14 0.46 -11.45
C SER A 116 -30.38 -0.18 -10.85
N ASN A 117 -30.27 -0.68 -9.63
CA ASN A 117 -31.38 -1.35 -8.93
C ASN A 117 -32.31 -0.39 -8.16
N ASN A 118 -32.02 0.87 -8.20
CA ASN A 118 -32.88 1.90 -7.61
C ASN A 118 -33.77 2.53 -8.68
#